data_43bf0504d17c573390b58e0dd9ddf2b7
#
_entry.id   43bf0504d17c573390b58e0dd9ddf2b7
#
_cell.length_a   1.000
_cell.length_b   1.000
_cell.length_c   1.000
_cell.angle_alpha   90.00
_cell.angle_beta   90.00
_cell.angle_gamma   90.00
#
_symmetry.space_group_name_H-M   'P 1'
#
loop_
_entity.id
_entity.type
_entity.pdbx_description
1 polymer ?
#
loop_
_entity_poly.entity_id
_entity_poly.type
_entity_poly.pdbx_seq_one_letter_code
_entity_poly.pdbx_strand_id
1 'polypeptide(L)'
;MANKGSQKRMTKEDRAKQILDAAMTVFVEKGFNGTTTLEIAEAAGISEVTLFRHFSTKQEIFLEGIKPILYSTLEESIKTSNGMKPKEKLEYILYERIRLISNNHKVIRLILMEAPLLSELGSENFIEKILVILKDMLKEIGIPDENEDSALRLLMGTILSYVFINDTSEESIKSYVNKITSLMVHNFSL
;
A
#
# COMPACT_ATOMS: atom_id res chain seq x y z
N MET A 1 16.23 -23.44 -40.29
CA MET A 1 14.96 -22.68 -40.22
C MET A 1 14.78 -22.23 -38.78
N ALA A 2 15.07 -20.96 -38.48
CA ALA A 2 15.00 -20.44 -37.14
C ALA A 2 13.52 -20.11 -36.80
N ASN A 3 13.04 -20.73 -35.73
CA ASN A 3 11.70 -20.53 -35.20
C ASN A 3 11.64 -19.10 -34.59
N LYS A 4 11.02 -18.16 -35.28
CA LYS A 4 10.68 -16.84 -34.75
C LYS A 4 9.60 -17.04 -33.70
N GLY A 5 10.01 -17.19 -32.44
CA GLY A 5 9.11 -17.14 -31.29
C GLY A 5 8.27 -15.85 -31.36
N SER A 6 6.98 -16.00 -31.54
CA SER A 6 6.00 -14.92 -31.47
C SER A 6 6.11 -14.24 -30.10
N GLN A 7 6.79 -13.11 -30.02
CA GLN A 7 6.74 -12.25 -28.83
C GLN A 7 5.27 -11.85 -28.64
N LYS A 8 4.62 -12.40 -27.60
CA LYS A 8 3.26 -12.05 -27.23
C LYS A 8 3.23 -10.51 -27.00
N ARG A 9 2.44 -9.82 -27.81
CA ARG A 9 2.29 -8.37 -27.72
C ARG A 9 1.79 -8.03 -26.32
N MET A 10 2.57 -7.23 -25.58
CA MET A 10 2.22 -6.81 -24.23
C MET A 10 0.87 -6.07 -24.21
N THR A 11 -0.02 -6.39 -23.28
CA THR A 11 -1.32 -5.71 -23.15
C THR A 11 -1.14 -4.26 -22.70
N LYS A 12 -2.22 -3.47 -22.79
CA LYS A 12 -2.20 -2.08 -22.30
C LYS A 12 -1.98 -2.05 -20.77
N GLU A 13 -2.61 -2.98 -20.08
CA GLU A 13 -2.55 -3.16 -18.62
C GLU A 13 -1.14 -3.58 -18.19
N ASP A 14 -0.53 -4.56 -18.85
CA ASP A 14 0.85 -4.99 -18.57
C ASP A 14 1.84 -3.84 -18.79
N ARG A 15 1.62 -3.03 -19.82
CA ARG A 15 2.47 -1.87 -20.09
C ARG A 15 2.29 -0.78 -19.02
N ALA A 16 1.06 -0.50 -18.59
CA ALA A 16 0.80 0.44 -17.52
C ALA A 16 1.48 -0.01 -16.22
N LYS A 17 1.38 -1.29 -15.87
CA LYS A 17 2.06 -1.85 -14.71
C LYS A 17 3.58 -1.68 -14.81
N GLN A 18 4.19 -2.01 -15.96
CA GLN A 18 5.63 -1.83 -16.19
C GLN A 18 6.07 -0.37 -15.95
N ILE A 19 5.27 0.60 -16.44
CA ILE A 19 5.55 2.02 -16.24
C ILE A 19 5.48 2.37 -14.74
N LEU A 20 4.44 1.91 -14.02
CA LEU A 20 4.28 2.19 -12.60
C LEU A 20 5.43 1.59 -11.77
N ASP A 21 5.81 0.34 -12.03
CA ASP A 21 6.91 -0.33 -11.32
C ASP A 21 8.25 0.41 -11.52
N ALA A 22 8.54 0.83 -12.76
CA ALA A 22 9.73 1.64 -13.07
C ALA A 22 9.66 3.02 -12.42
N ALA A 23 8.52 3.70 -12.49
CA ALA A 23 8.31 5.01 -11.89
C ALA A 23 8.52 5.00 -10.38
N MET A 24 7.97 4.00 -9.68
CA MET A 24 8.12 3.88 -8.23
C MET A 24 9.58 3.70 -7.82
N THR A 25 10.38 3.00 -8.62
CA THR A 25 11.83 2.88 -8.40
C THR A 25 12.51 4.25 -8.49
N VAL A 26 12.24 5.02 -9.55
CA VAL A 26 12.83 6.36 -9.76
C VAL A 26 12.36 7.34 -8.67
N PHE A 27 11.07 7.31 -8.30
CA PHE A 27 10.54 8.16 -7.23
C PHE A 27 11.18 7.86 -5.86
N VAL A 28 11.44 6.58 -5.54
CA VAL A 28 12.11 6.20 -4.30
C VAL A 28 13.55 6.71 -4.25
N GLU A 29 14.24 6.76 -5.38
CA GLU A 29 15.64 7.20 -5.47
C GLU A 29 15.78 8.72 -5.44
N LYS A 30 14.88 9.46 -6.12
CA LYS A 30 15.04 10.90 -6.41
C LYS A 30 14.00 11.79 -5.73
N GLY A 31 12.99 11.21 -5.09
CA GLY A 31 11.78 11.92 -4.63
C GLY A 31 10.85 12.29 -5.78
N PHE A 32 9.64 12.74 -5.46
CA PHE A 32 8.67 13.13 -6.49
C PHE A 32 9.17 14.34 -7.31
N ASN A 33 9.62 15.40 -6.64
CA ASN A 33 10.05 16.64 -7.30
C ASN A 33 11.33 16.45 -8.13
N GLY A 34 12.26 15.59 -7.70
CA GLY A 34 13.51 15.30 -8.39
C GLY A 34 13.39 14.35 -9.58
N THR A 35 12.20 13.78 -9.83
CA THR A 35 11.95 12.83 -10.93
C THR A 35 11.31 13.54 -12.11
N THR A 36 11.79 13.22 -13.33
CA THR A 36 11.20 13.66 -14.60
C THR A 36 10.46 12.53 -15.32
N THR A 37 9.51 12.87 -16.19
CA THR A 37 8.79 11.88 -17.03
C THR A 37 9.71 11.19 -18.03
N LEU A 38 10.76 11.87 -18.48
CA LEU A 38 11.78 11.27 -19.33
C LEU A 38 12.54 10.14 -18.60
N GLU A 39 12.98 10.38 -17.36
CA GLU A 39 13.67 9.36 -16.54
C GLU A 39 12.78 8.15 -16.26
N ILE A 40 11.48 8.38 -16.03
CA ILE A 40 10.51 7.28 -15.87
C ILE A 40 10.40 6.48 -17.18
N ALA A 41 10.31 7.16 -18.33
CA ALA A 41 10.21 6.49 -19.61
C ALA A 41 11.47 5.67 -19.93
N GLU A 42 12.67 6.22 -19.68
CA GLU A 42 13.95 5.53 -19.81
C GLU A 42 14.01 4.30 -18.91
N ALA A 43 13.66 4.44 -17.62
CA ALA A 43 13.63 3.33 -16.67
C ALA A 43 12.64 2.24 -17.09
N ALA A 44 11.50 2.61 -17.68
CA ALA A 44 10.51 1.67 -18.22
C ALA A 44 10.88 1.09 -19.58
N GLY A 45 12.00 1.52 -20.22
CA GLY A 45 12.42 1.08 -21.54
C GLY A 45 11.46 1.47 -22.69
N ILE A 46 10.82 2.64 -22.56
CA ILE A 46 9.87 3.18 -23.56
C ILE A 46 10.19 4.63 -23.92
N SER A 47 9.55 5.13 -24.96
CA SER A 47 9.61 6.59 -25.25
C SER A 47 8.65 7.37 -24.34
N GLU A 48 8.99 8.63 -24.07
CA GLU A 48 8.11 9.53 -23.30
C GLU A 48 6.74 9.72 -24.00
N VAL A 49 6.68 9.69 -25.32
CA VAL A 49 5.42 9.67 -26.07
C VAL A 49 4.55 8.45 -25.72
N THR A 50 5.19 7.29 -25.53
CA THR A 50 4.48 6.07 -25.12
C THR A 50 4.00 6.20 -23.68
N LEU A 51 4.80 6.79 -22.79
CA LEU A 51 4.41 7.05 -21.40
C LEU A 51 3.14 7.94 -21.36
N PHE A 52 3.11 9.04 -22.09
CA PHE A 52 1.97 9.96 -22.13
C PHE A 52 0.71 9.39 -22.81
N ARG A 53 0.80 8.26 -23.52
CA ARG A 53 -0.39 7.50 -23.98
C ARG A 53 -1.04 6.70 -22.86
N HIS A 54 -0.33 6.41 -21.77
CA HIS A 54 -0.83 5.67 -20.63
C HIS A 54 -1.21 6.57 -19.46
N PHE A 55 -0.43 7.62 -19.21
CA PHE A 55 -0.60 8.53 -18.08
C PHE A 55 -0.40 9.97 -18.53
N SER A 56 -1.33 10.84 -18.20
CA SER A 56 -1.33 12.23 -18.67
C SER A 56 -0.32 13.11 -17.93
N THR A 57 0.02 12.76 -16.68
CA THR A 57 0.91 13.56 -15.82
C THR A 57 1.79 12.67 -14.93
N LYS A 58 2.89 13.25 -14.45
CA LYS A 58 3.74 12.62 -13.44
C LYS A 58 2.98 12.35 -12.13
N GLN A 59 2.07 13.25 -11.78
CA GLN A 59 1.17 13.12 -10.62
C GLN A 59 0.29 11.89 -10.74
N GLU A 60 -0.34 11.69 -11.90
CA GLU A 60 -1.17 10.51 -12.18
C GLU A 60 -0.36 9.21 -12.03
N ILE A 61 0.86 9.17 -12.56
CA ILE A 61 1.76 8.01 -12.41
C ILE A 61 2.04 7.72 -10.94
N PHE A 62 2.36 8.75 -10.15
CA PHE A 62 2.65 8.60 -8.74
C PHE A 62 1.44 8.09 -7.96
N LEU A 63 0.26 8.72 -8.15
CA LEU A 63 -0.98 8.34 -7.50
C LEU A 63 -1.40 6.90 -7.83
N GLU A 64 -1.36 6.52 -9.11
CA GLU A 64 -1.69 5.16 -9.53
C GLU A 64 -0.69 4.13 -8.99
N GLY A 65 0.60 4.50 -8.90
CA GLY A 65 1.65 3.63 -8.36
C GLY A 65 1.52 3.33 -6.86
N ILE A 66 1.01 4.29 -6.08
CA ILE A 66 0.86 4.13 -4.62
C ILE A 66 -0.47 3.49 -4.19
N LYS A 67 -1.52 3.57 -5.02
CA LYS A 67 -2.85 3.01 -4.70
C LYS A 67 -2.83 1.57 -4.21
N PRO A 68 -2.14 0.61 -4.87
CA PRO A 68 -2.10 -0.77 -4.42
C PRO A 68 -1.52 -0.92 -3.02
N ILE A 69 -0.48 -0.15 -2.71
CA ILE A 69 0.22 -0.21 -1.43
C ILE A 69 -0.63 0.41 -0.32
N LEU A 70 -1.35 1.49 -0.61
CA LEU A 70 -2.11 2.22 0.41
C LEU A 70 -3.42 1.54 0.79
N TYR A 71 -4.31 1.28 -0.14
CA TYR A 71 -5.66 0.83 0.22
C TYR A 71 -6.23 -0.32 -0.60
N SER A 72 -5.89 -0.51 -1.90
CA SER A 72 -6.52 -1.58 -2.69
C SER A 72 -6.28 -2.96 -2.10
N THR A 73 -5.06 -3.23 -1.63
CA THR A 73 -4.74 -4.49 -0.93
C THR A 73 -5.38 -4.58 0.46
N LEU A 74 -5.64 -3.45 1.14
CA LEU A 74 -6.38 -3.43 2.40
C LEU A 74 -7.84 -3.82 2.19
N GLU A 75 -8.51 -3.22 1.20
CA GLU A 75 -9.88 -3.57 0.82
C GLU A 75 -10.00 -5.06 0.46
N GLU A 76 -9.03 -5.60 -0.29
CA GLU A 76 -8.97 -7.02 -0.66
C GLU A 76 -8.79 -7.91 0.57
N SER A 77 -7.89 -7.55 1.50
CA SER A 77 -7.66 -8.30 2.74
C SER A 77 -8.91 -8.33 3.61
N ILE A 78 -9.63 -7.22 3.73
CA ILE A 78 -10.88 -7.15 4.48
C ILE A 78 -11.95 -8.04 3.83
N LYS A 79 -12.10 -7.98 2.51
CA LYS A 79 -13.03 -8.82 1.76
C LYS A 79 -12.70 -10.31 1.91
N THR A 80 -11.43 -10.68 1.84
CA THR A 80 -10.96 -12.07 1.98
C THR A 80 -11.21 -12.61 3.39
N SER A 81 -11.15 -11.74 4.41
CA SER A 81 -11.37 -12.10 5.80
C SER A 81 -12.84 -12.14 6.24
N ASN A 82 -13.79 -11.95 5.31
CA ASN A 82 -15.22 -12.04 5.61
C ASN A 82 -15.59 -13.42 6.14
N GLY A 83 -16.34 -13.45 7.26
CA GLY A 83 -16.74 -14.69 7.94
C GLY A 83 -15.71 -15.26 8.91
N MET A 84 -14.51 -14.70 9.02
CA MET A 84 -13.56 -15.05 10.06
C MET A 84 -14.05 -14.53 11.42
N LYS A 85 -13.65 -15.21 12.51
CA LYS A 85 -13.89 -14.70 13.85
C LYS A 85 -13.13 -13.40 14.09
N PRO A 86 -13.60 -12.50 14.99
CA PRO A 86 -12.98 -11.18 15.20
C PRO A 86 -11.46 -11.21 15.36
N LYS A 87 -10.95 -12.07 16.23
CA LYS A 87 -9.51 -12.22 16.46
C LYS A 87 -8.77 -12.69 15.21
N GLU A 88 -9.28 -13.72 14.53
CA GLU A 88 -8.67 -14.29 13.31
C GLU A 88 -8.64 -13.26 12.18
N LYS A 89 -9.73 -12.48 12.02
CA LYS A 89 -9.81 -11.39 11.05
C LYS A 89 -8.77 -10.31 11.32
N LEU A 90 -8.63 -9.89 12.57
CA LEU A 90 -7.65 -8.89 12.98
C LEU A 90 -6.21 -9.39 12.76
N GLU A 91 -5.90 -10.63 13.11
CA GLU A 91 -4.60 -11.26 12.88
C GLU A 91 -4.25 -11.31 11.40
N TYR A 92 -5.20 -11.74 10.57
CA TYR A 92 -5.01 -11.83 9.12
C TYR A 92 -4.73 -10.45 8.50
N ILE A 93 -5.57 -9.44 8.81
CA ILE A 93 -5.43 -8.10 8.25
C ILE A 93 -4.13 -7.45 8.72
N LEU A 94 -3.78 -7.53 10.01
CA LEU A 94 -2.52 -7.00 10.53
C LEU A 94 -1.31 -7.66 9.89
N TYR A 95 -1.32 -8.98 9.76
CA TYR A 95 -0.23 -9.72 9.13
C TYR A 95 -0.01 -9.29 7.68
N GLU A 96 -1.07 -9.26 6.87
CA GLU A 96 -0.97 -8.87 5.46
C GLU A 96 -0.52 -7.41 5.31
N ARG A 97 -1.03 -6.50 6.17
CA ARG A 97 -0.62 -5.09 6.15
C ARG A 97 0.83 -4.89 6.56
N ILE A 98 1.26 -5.50 7.66
CA ILE A 98 2.63 -5.40 8.14
C ILE A 98 3.59 -5.97 7.08
N ARG A 99 3.30 -7.16 6.55
CA ARG A 99 4.10 -7.79 5.49
C ARG A 99 4.24 -6.90 4.25
N LEU A 100 3.13 -6.32 3.79
CA LEU A 100 3.13 -5.42 2.64
C LEU A 100 3.97 -4.17 2.92
N ILE A 101 3.77 -3.52 4.07
CA ILE A 101 4.47 -2.29 4.45
C ILE A 101 5.95 -2.54 4.69
N SER A 102 6.30 -3.62 5.35
CA SER A 102 7.70 -4.02 5.57
C SER A 102 8.44 -4.22 4.23
N ASN A 103 7.81 -4.91 3.27
CA ASN A 103 8.37 -5.14 1.95
C ASN A 103 8.42 -3.86 1.09
N ASN A 104 7.60 -2.87 1.38
CA ASN A 104 7.51 -1.60 0.64
C ASN A 104 7.92 -0.38 1.47
N HIS A 105 8.69 -0.57 2.54
CA HIS A 105 9.03 0.49 3.51
C HIS A 105 9.62 1.76 2.87
N LYS A 106 10.41 1.63 1.80
CA LYS A 106 10.97 2.78 1.07
C LYS A 106 9.88 3.60 0.38
N VAL A 107 8.91 2.93 -0.25
CA VAL A 107 7.77 3.59 -0.91
C VAL A 107 6.87 4.26 0.14
N ILE A 108 6.58 3.57 1.23
CA ILE A 108 5.78 4.15 2.33
C ILE A 108 6.47 5.39 2.91
N ARG A 109 7.79 5.32 3.10
CA ARG A 109 8.57 6.47 3.58
C ARG A 109 8.50 7.65 2.61
N LEU A 110 8.61 7.39 1.30
CA LEU A 110 8.40 8.41 0.26
C LEU A 110 7.00 9.03 0.36
N ILE A 111 5.94 8.22 0.46
CA ILE A 111 4.56 8.70 0.61
C ILE A 111 4.40 9.62 1.83
N LEU A 112 4.98 9.23 2.98
CA LEU A 112 4.93 10.06 4.19
C LEU A 112 5.69 11.40 4.04
N MET A 113 6.78 11.39 3.30
CA MET A 113 7.56 12.62 3.02
C MET A 113 6.84 13.55 2.03
N GLU A 114 6.13 12.99 1.05
CA GLU A 114 5.38 13.73 0.03
C GLU A 114 3.91 13.99 0.43
N ALA A 115 3.51 13.67 1.66
CA ALA A 115 2.13 13.85 2.14
C ALA A 115 1.58 15.28 1.95
N PRO A 116 2.35 16.37 2.17
CA PRO A 116 1.89 17.73 1.89
C PRO A 116 1.55 17.94 0.41
N LEU A 117 2.39 17.43 -0.50
CA LEU A 117 2.18 17.50 -1.94
C LEU A 117 0.92 16.73 -2.36
N LEU A 118 0.69 15.54 -1.79
CA LEU A 118 -0.51 14.74 -2.06
C LEU A 118 -1.79 15.49 -1.71
N SER A 119 -1.77 16.28 -0.63
CA SER A 119 -2.89 17.14 -0.23
C SER A 119 -3.14 18.28 -1.24
N GLU A 120 -2.09 18.89 -1.76
CA GLU A 120 -2.17 19.99 -2.75
C GLU A 120 -2.66 19.51 -4.12
N LEU A 121 -2.37 18.27 -4.49
CA LEU A 121 -2.75 17.70 -5.79
C LEU A 121 -4.25 17.37 -5.89
N GLY A 122 -5.06 17.70 -4.86
CA GLY A 122 -6.50 17.42 -4.86
C GLY A 122 -6.80 15.92 -4.97
N SER A 123 -5.79 15.08 -4.72
CA SER A 123 -5.97 13.65 -4.64
C SER A 123 -6.94 13.34 -3.50
N GLU A 124 -7.83 12.36 -3.72
CA GLU A 124 -8.61 11.77 -2.62
C GLU A 124 -7.71 11.67 -1.39
N ASN A 125 -8.20 12.08 -0.23
CA ASN A 125 -7.44 11.97 1.01
C ASN A 125 -7.22 10.48 1.32
N PHE A 126 -6.13 9.92 0.79
CA PHE A 126 -5.80 8.49 0.94
C PHE A 126 -5.75 8.06 2.40
N ILE A 127 -5.28 8.96 3.28
CA ILE A 127 -5.23 8.69 4.72
C ILE A 127 -6.64 8.59 5.25
N GLU A 128 -7.52 9.52 4.89
CA GLU A 128 -8.92 9.51 5.30
C GLU A 128 -9.64 8.25 4.83
N LYS A 129 -9.42 7.85 3.58
CA LYS A 129 -9.97 6.59 3.04
C LYS A 129 -9.48 5.37 3.84
N ILE A 130 -8.19 5.28 4.16
CA ILE A 130 -7.65 4.21 4.99
C ILE A 130 -8.30 4.22 6.38
N LEU A 131 -8.44 5.39 7.00
CA LEU A 131 -9.06 5.52 8.33
C LEU A 131 -10.50 5.06 8.31
N VAL A 132 -11.29 5.43 7.29
CA VAL A 132 -12.68 4.98 7.12
C VAL A 132 -12.73 3.44 7.01
N ILE A 133 -11.93 2.86 6.13
CA ILE A 133 -11.89 1.39 5.93
C ILE A 133 -11.52 0.66 7.25
N LEU A 134 -10.55 1.19 8.00
CA LEU A 134 -10.14 0.58 9.27
C LEU A 134 -11.20 0.74 10.36
N LYS A 135 -11.89 1.88 10.43
CA LYS A 135 -13.00 2.10 11.36
C LYS A 135 -14.15 1.15 11.10
N ASP A 136 -14.56 1.00 9.85
CA ASP A 136 -15.62 0.08 9.46
C ASP A 136 -15.25 -1.37 9.83
N MET A 137 -14.00 -1.76 9.62
CA MET A 137 -13.49 -3.07 10.04
C MET A 137 -13.51 -3.25 11.58
N LEU A 138 -13.11 -2.21 12.34
CA LEU A 138 -13.14 -2.27 13.81
C LEU A 138 -14.57 -2.43 14.35
N LYS A 139 -15.55 -1.72 13.77
CA LYS A 139 -16.97 -1.90 14.09
C LYS A 139 -17.46 -3.30 13.76
N GLU A 140 -17.10 -3.84 12.59
CA GLU A 140 -17.50 -5.19 12.16
C GLU A 140 -16.99 -6.28 13.12
N ILE A 141 -15.79 -6.12 13.67
CA ILE A 141 -15.25 -7.08 14.65
C ILE A 141 -15.75 -6.84 16.08
N GLY A 142 -16.59 -5.83 16.32
CA GLY A 142 -17.25 -5.60 17.60
C GLY A 142 -16.49 -4.66 18.55
N ILE A 143 -15.56 -3.84 18.09
CA ILE A 143 -14.94 -2.79 18.92
C ILE A 143 -16.02 -1.79 19.34
N PRO A 144 -16.23 -1.53 20.64
CA PRO A 144 -17.16 -0.51 21.11
C PRO A 144 -16.78 0.89 20.62
N ASP A 145 -17.80 1.74 20.32
CA ASP A 145 -17.60 3.09 19.81
C ASP A 145 -16.66 3.93 20.70
N GLU A 146 -16.74 3.76 22.02
CA GLU A 146 -15.88 4.44 23.01
C GLU A 146 -14.39 4.08 22.88
N ASN A 147 -14.10 2.94 22.29
CA ASN A 147 -12.75 2.40 22.11
C ASN A 147 -12.23 2.54 20.66
N GLU A 148 -13.08 2.97 19.70
CA GLU A 148 -12.76 3.04 18.28
C GLU A 148 -11.47 3.84 18.00
N ASP A 149 -11.36 5.06 18.56
CA ASP A 149 -10.20 5.92 18.32
C ASP A 149 -8.90 5.33 18.91
N SER A 150 -8.98 4.73 20.10
CA SER A 150 -7.84 4.08 20.73
C SER A 150 -7.37 2.83 19.97
N ALA A 151 -8.32 2.01 19.53
CA ALA A 151 -8.05 0.83 18.71
C ALA A 151 -7.45 1.22 17.35
N LEU A 152 -7.98 2.26 16.71
CA LEU A 152 -7.49 2.78 15.44
C LEU A 152 -6.04 3.29 15.56
N ARG A 153 -5.74 4.08 16.60
CA ARG A 153 -4.37 4.56 16.87
C ARG A 153 -3.40 3.43 17.14
N LEU A 154 -3.82 2.42 17.88
CA LEU A 154 -3.02 1.23 18.16
C LEU A 154 -2.71 0.46 16.86
N LEU A 155 -3.71 0.24 16.00
CA LEU A 155 -3.52 -0.39 14.70
C LEU A 155 -2.56 0.41 13.81
N MET A 156 -2.81 1.70 13.66
CA MET A 156 -1.98 2.55 12.82
C MET A 156 -0.53 2.61 13.32
N GLY A 157 -0.33 2.77 14.64
CA GLY A 157 0.99 2.76 15.25
C GLY A 157 1.72 1.43 15.06
N THR A 158 1.00 0.32 15.24
CA THR A 158 1.50 -1.03 15.01
C THR A 158 2.00 -1.22 13.58
N ILE A 159 1.19 -0.85 12.60
CA ILE A 159 1.50 -1.00 11.17
C ILE A 159 2.66 -0.06 10.78
N LEU A 160 2.58 1.22 11.16
CA LEU A 160 3.57 2.22 10.78
C LEU A 160 4.93 2.00 11.46
N SER A 161 4.99 1.31 12.60
CA SER A 161 6.27 0.99 13.25
C SER A 161 7.23 0.24 12.33
N TYR A 162 6.70 -0.60 11.43
CA TYR A 162 7.49 -1.36 10.46
C TYR A 162 8.08 -0.52 9.31
N VAL A 163 7.66 0.72 9.16
CA VAL A 163 8.33 1.67 8.23
C VAL A 163 9.70 2.10 8.77
N PHE A 164 9.82 2.15 10.10
CA PHE A 164 11.01 2.65 10.79
C PHE A 164 11.87 1.51 11.37
N ILE A 165 11.23 0.47 11.90
CA ILE A 165 11.86 -0.73 12.42
C ILE A 165 11.63 -1.83 11.40
N ASN A 166 12.51 -1.87 10.39
CA ASN A 166 12.35 -2.80 9.27
C ASN A 166 12.67 -4.23 9.69
N ASP A 167 11.65 -5.07 9.76
CA ASP A 167 11.75 -6.51 9.95
C ASP A 167 10.87 -7.21 8.91
N THR A 168 11.49 -8.03 8.06
CA THR A 168 10.82 -8.80 7.00
C THR A 168 10.69 -10.28 7.34
N SER A 169 11.14 -10.71 8.53
CA SER A 169 11.01 -12.08 8.98
C SER A 169 9.54 -12.45 9.21
N GLU A 170 9.05 -13.41 8.46
CA GLU A 170 7.68 -13.89 8.61
C GLU A 170 7.38 -14.40 10.04
N GLU A 171 8.32 -15.07 10.66
CA GLU A 171 8.17 -15.60 12.01
C GLU A 171 8.05 -14.46 13.03
N SER A 172 8.91 -13.44 12.91
CA SER A 172 8.88 -12.25 13.75
C SER A 172 7.55 -11.49 13.60
N ILE A 173 7.09 -11.26 12.35
CA ILE A 173 5.84 -10.59 12.07
C ILE A 173 4.66 -11.38 12.68
N LYS A 174 4.58 -12.71 12.47
CA LYS A 174 3.53 -13.56 13.03
C LYS A 174 3.52 -13.52 14.56
N SER A 175 4.69 -13.61 15.19
CA SER A 175 4.82 -13.54 16.65
C SER A 175 4.35 -12.18 17.17
N TYR A 176 4.73 -11.10 16.52
CA TYR A 176 4.32 -9.75 16.89
C TYR A 176 2.82 -9.53 16.72
N VAL A 177 2.26 -9.92 15.58
CA VAL A 177 0.81 -9.85 15.29
C VAL A 177 0.02 -10.58 16.35
N ASN A 178 0.40 -11.83 16.70
CA ASN A 178 -0.30 -12.61 17.73
C ASN A 178 -0.29 -11.90 19.10
N LYS A 179 0.84 -11.30 19.49
CA LYS A 179 0.93 -10.54 20.75
C LYS A 179 0.01 -9.31 20.74
N ILE A 180 0.05 -8.52 19.67
CA ILE A 180 -0.76 -7.29 19.58
C ILE A 180 -2.25 -7.63 19.52
N THR A 181 -2.66 -8.61 18.72
CA THR A 181 -4.06 -9.02 18.64
C THR A 181 -4.58 -9.57 19.96
N SER A 182 -3.76 -10.34 20.68
CA SER A 182 -4.13 -10.84 22.03
C SER A 182 -4.31 -9.69 23.02
N LEU A 183 -3.46 -8.66 22.97
CA LEU A 183 -3.62 -7.45 23.78
C LEU A 183 -4.90 -6.69 23.41
N MET A 184 -5.20 -6.55 22.12
CA MET A 184 -6.41 -5.86 21.66
C MET A 184 -7.67 -6.60 22.08
N VAL A 185 -7.73 -7.93 21.88
CA VAL A 185 -8.85 -8.77 22.29
C VAL A 185 -9.10 -8.67 23.80
N HIS A 186 -8.05 -8.70 24.60
CA HIS A 186 -8.17 -8.59 26.05
C HIS A 186 -8.69 -7.22 26.51
N ASN A 187 -8.15 -6.13 25.93
CA ASN A 187 -8.47 -4.76 26.37
C ASN A 187 -9.77 -4.22 25.81
N PHE A 188 -10.21 -4.69 24.64
CA PHE A 188 -11.41 -4.22 23.97
C PHE A 188 -12.57 -5.23 24.03
N SER A 189 -12.42 -6.33 24.76
CA SER A 189 -13.46 -7.35 25.01
C SER A 189 -14.01 -7.99 23.72
N LEU A 190 -13.13 -8.34 22.78
CA LEU A 190 -13.46 -9.01 21.52
C LEU A 190 -13.60 -10.52 21.66
#